data_649513bbdcbe5bcc855968ec0c2f117a
#
_entry.id   649513bbdcbe5bcc855968ec0c2f117a
#
_cell.length_a   1.000
_cell.length_b   1.000
_cell.length_c   1.000
_cell.angle_alpha   90.00
_cell.angle_beta   90.00
_cell.angle_gamma   90.00
#
_symmetry.space_group_name_H-M   'P 1'
#
loop_
_entity.id
_entity.type
_entity.pdbx_description
1 polymer ?
#
loop_
_entity_poly.entity_id
_entity_poly.type
_entity_poly.pdbx_seq_one_letter_code
_entity_poly.pdbx_strand_id
1 'polypeptide(L)'
;MIEGTPVEIKNFSWKTGINYAFNKNKVVRLHAELPVFQYGPYGFSSSYAMKLKKGGSFGDIYGKAFKRDTDGKILYETDGERQGLPMIEGDGNTVKVGNANPDFTLGWTNTFSWKGLVLSLLVDGRYGGKVLSQTQADMDMYGVTKVTGDARDRGYVMLEGEKITNVKGFYKSIVGGRAGVTEYYMYDATNFRLRELALGYTFPKRWMEATKFFRDVQLAFTARNLFFIYKEAPFDPDLILSTGNDNQAIEVYGMPTTRSMGFSLRVMF
;
A
#
# COMPACT_ATOMS: atom_id res chain seq x y z
N MET A 1 -21.08 -4.14 7.51
CA MET A 1 -20.93 -3.07 8.52
C MET A 1 -21.70 -3.43 9.76
N ILE A 2 -21.12 -3.28 10.94
CA ILE A 2 -21.74 -3.50 12.24
C ILE A 2 -21.47 -2.24 13.06
N GLU A 3 -22.53 -1.65 13.63
CA GLU A 3 -22.44 -0.49 14.51
C GLU A 3 -23.18 -0.75 15.80
N GLY A 4 -22.70 -0.17 16.91
CA GLY A 4 -23.33 -0.28 18.21
C GLY A 4 -22.88 0.81 19.16
N THR A 5 -23.60 0.94 20.25
CA THR A 5 -23.29 1.83 21.36
C THR A 5 -23.09 0.98 22.63
N PRO A 6 -21.86 0.40 22.81
CA PRO A 6 -21.61 -0.51 23.93
C PRO A 6 -21.80 0.13 25.31
N VAL A 7 -21.59 1.45 25.39
CA VAL A 7 -21.73 2.19 26.65
C VAL A 7 -22.54 3.46 26.40
N GLU A 8 -23.62 3.61 27.14
CA GLU A 8 -24.45 4.81 27.15
C GLU A 8 -24.92 5.08 28.59
N ILE A 9 -24.36 6.13 29.17
CA ILE A 9 -24.72 6.61 30.52
C ILE A 9 -24.94 8.12 30.49
N LYS A 10 -25.52 8.68 31.54
CA LYS A 10 -26.00 10.07 31.60
C LYS A 10 -25.06 11.14 30.99
N ASN A 11 -23.75 10.97 31.10
CA ASN A 11 -22.79 12.00 30.65
C ASN A 11 -21.71 11.42 29.71
N PHE A 12 -21.78 10.15 29.36
CA PHE A 12 -20.78 9.49 28.52
C PHE A 12 -21.46 8.51 27.59
N SER A 13 -21.07 8.53 26.32
CA SER A 13 -21.43 7.49 25.36
C SER A 13 -20.20 7.07 24.55
N TRP A 14 -20.15 5.79 24.23
CA TRP A 14 -19.18 5.21 23.29
C TRP A 14 -19.94 4.54 22.17
N LYS A 15 -19.81 5.07 20.97
CA LYS A 15 -20.30 4.47 19.73
C LYS A 15 -19.13 3.89 18.96
N THR A 16 -19.24 2.65 18.49
CA THR A 16 -18.24 2.00 17.66
C THR A 16 -18.87 1.38 16.43
N GLY A 17 -18.11 1.35 15.33
CA GLY A 17 -18.56 0.75 14.08
C GLY A 17 -17.40 0.07 13.37
N ILE A 18 -17.64 -1.13 12.83
CA ILE A 18 -16.69 -1.90 12.03
C ILE A 18 -17.27 -2.10 10.64
N ASN A 19 -16.52 -1.70 9.65
CA ASN A 19 -16.76 -2.00 8.26
C ASN A 19 -15.70 -2.99 7.78
N TYR A 20 -16.12 -4.17 7.37
CA TYR A 20 -15.27 -5.21 6.83
C TYR A 20 -15.74 -5.56 5.42
N ALA A 21 -14.82 -5.58 4.46
CA ALA A 21 -15.12 -5.97 3.10
C ALA A 21 -14.02 -6.89 2.56
N PHE A 22 -14.43 -7.90 1.82
CA PHE A 22 -13.54 -8.78 1.07
C PHE A 22 -14.11 -9.07 -0.31
N ASN A 23 -13.22 -9.34 -1.26
CA ASN A 23 -13.60 -9.76 -2.61
C ASN A 23 -12.70 -10.91 -3.05
N LYS A 24 -13.30 -12.00 -3.46
CA LYS A 24 -12.59 -13.13 -4.06
C LYS A 24 -13.21 -13.44 -5.40
N ASN A 25 -12.41 -13.41 -6.44
CA ASN A 25 -12.86 -13.66 -7.80
C ASN A 25 -11.98 -14.71 -8.48
N LYS A 26 -12.49 -15.35 -9.52
CA LYS A 26 -11.78 -16.35 -10.31
C LYS A 26 -12.25 -16.27 -11.76
N VAL A 27 -11.30 -16.21 -12.68
CA VAL A 27 -11.57 -16.27 -14.12
C VAL A 27 -11.93 -17.70 -14.50
N VAL A 28 -13.21 -17.93 -14.80
CA VAL A 28 -13.73 -19.26 -15.14
C VAL A 28 -13.41 -19.62 -16.59
N ARG A 29 -13.61 -18.67 -17.52
CA ARG A 29 -13.42 -18.88 -18.95
C ARG A 29 -13.04 -17.58 -19.65
N LEU A 30 -12.15 -17.69 -20.63
CA LEU A 30 -11.83 -16.68 -21.63
C LEU A 30 -12.24 -17.22 -23.01
N HIS A 31 -12.18 -16.36 -24.04
CA HIS A 31 -12.41 -16.78 -25.41
C HIS A 31 -11.33 -17.79 -25.84
N ALA A 32 -11.70 -18.79 -26.64
CA ALA A 32 -10.76 -19.87 -27.00
C ALA A 32 -9.52 -19.34 -27.75
N GLU A 33 -9.71 -18.34 -28.61
CA GLU A 33 -8.63 -17.71 -29.38
C GLU A 33 -7.83 -16.67 -28.56
N LEU A 34 -8.29 -16.33 -27.33
CA LEU A 34 -7.64 -15.38 -26.45
C LEU A 34 -7.42 -15.98 -25.06
N PRO A 35 -6.52 -16.97 -24.92
CA PRO A 35 -6.31 -17.69 -23.67
C PRO A 35 -5.70 -16.82 -22.56
N VAL A 36 -5.12 -15.68 -22.93
CA VAL A 36 -4.56 -14.66 -22.02
C VAL A 36 -4.98 -13.30 -22.50
N PHE A 37 -5.58 -12.50 -21.62
CA PHE A 37 -5.95 -11.11 -21.90
C PHE A 37 -5.18 -10.16 -20.99
N GLN A 38 -4.27 -9.37 -21.58
CA GLN A 38 -3.60 -8.27 -20.86
C GLN A 38 -4.51 -7.04 -20.91
N TYR A 39 -4.80 -6.46 -19.75
CA TYR A 39 -5.64 -5.27 -19.63
C TYR A 39 -4.89 -4.03 -19.10
N GLY A 40 -3.57 -4.16 -18.85
CA GLY A 40 -2.73 -3.01 -18.49
C GLY A 40 -1.45 -3.38 -17.75
N PRO A 41 -0.66 -2.37 -17.41
CA PRO A 41 -0.46 -1.15 -18.18
C PRO A 41 0.22 -1.42 -19.51
N TYR A 42 -0.10 -0.63 -20.52
CA TYR A 42 0.53 -0.76 -21.84
C TYR A 42 1.68 0.24 -22.00
N GLY A 43 2.83 -0.21 -22.53
CA GLY A 43 3.97 0.63 -22.85
C GLY A 43 4.72 1.20 -21.64
N PHE A 44 4.32 0.84 -20.43
CA PHE A 44 4.92 1.36 -19.20
C PHE A 44 6.19 0.60 -18.80
N SER A 45 6.14 -0.73 -18.82
CA SER A 45 7.23 -1.62 -18.43
C SER A 45 7.19 -2.89 -19.26
N SER A 46 8.35 -3.43 -19.60
CA SER A 46 8.46 -4.74 -20.26
C SER A 46 8.35 -5.90 -19.28
N SER A 47 8.47 -5.65 -17.99
CA SER A 47 8.47 -6.67 -16.93
C SER A 47 7.30 -6.57 -15.95
N TYR A 48 6.25 -5.80 -16.27
CA TYR A 48 5.04 -5.70 -15.46
C TYR A 48 3.80 -5.67 -16.34
N ALA A 49 2.84 -6.53 -16.07
CA ALA A 49 1.53 -6.49 -16.71
C ALA A 49 0.45 -7.06 -15.81
N MET A 50 -0.76 -6.56 -15.95
CA MET A 50 -1.95 -7.17 -15.36
C MET A 50 -2.64 -8.01 -16.43
N LYS A 51 -2.87 -9.28 -16.13
CA LYS A 51 -3.41 -10.24 -17.11
C LYS A 51 -4.48 -11.14 -16.51
N LEU A 52 -5.46 -11.46 -17.34
CA LEU A 52 -6.45 -12.50 -17.07
C LEU A 52 -5.99 -13.81 -17.72
N LYS A 53 -5.95 -14.87 -16.92
CA LYS A 53 -5.79 -16.26 -17.39
C LYS A 53 -6.87 -17.12 -16.75
N LYS A 54 -7.30 -18.18 -17.43
CA LYS A 54 -8.23 -19.17 -16.87
C LYS A 54 -7.68 -19.71 -15.55
N GLY A 55 -8.51 -19.72 -14.51
CA GLY A 55 -8.14 -20.17 -13.16
C GLY A 55 -7.47 -19.11 -12.30
N GLY A 56 -7.00 -18.00 -12.88
CA GLY A 56 -6.45 -16.85 -12.18
C GLY A 56 -7.53 -15.93 -11.63
N SER A 57 -7.10 -14.80 -11.09
CA SER A 57 -7.93 -13.76 -10.49
C SER A 57 -7.78 -12.44 -11.25
N PHE A 58 -8.84 -11.65 -11.27
CA PHE A 58 -8.73 -10.25 -11.66
C PHE A 58 -7.80 -9.54 -10.66
N GLY A 59 -6.79 -8.84 -11.16
CA GLY A 59 -5.75 -8.24 -10.32
C GLY A 59 -4.45 -9.05 -10.29
N ASP A 60 -4.37 -10.21 -10.96
CA ASP A 60 -3.13 -10.96 -11.08
C ASP A 60 -2.07 -10.16 -11.83
N ILE A 61 -0.89 -10.07 -11.20
CA ILE A 61 0.28 -9.34 -11.70
C ILE A 61 1.28 -10.34 -12.26
N TYR A 62 1.73 -10.05 -13.46
CA TYR A 62 2.74 -10.84 -14.18
C TYR A 62 3.99 -10.01 -14.43
N GLY A 63 5.15 -10.62 -14.26
CA GLY A 63 6.43 -9.97 -14.40
C GLY A 63 7.55 -10.96 -14.62
N LYS A 64 8.76 -10.55 -14.24
CA LYS A 64 9.95 -11.39 -14.14
C LYS A 64 10.15 -11.81 -12.70
N ALA A 65 10.54 -13.05 -12.48
CA ALA A 65 10.91 -13.61 -11.18
C ALA A 65 12.36 -14.08 -11.17
N PHE A 66 12.90 -14.39 -10.02
CA PHE A 66 14.14 -15.13 -9.91
C PHE A 66 13.89 -16.60 -10.27
N LYS A 67 14.82 -17.18 -11.05
CA LYS A 67 14.77 -18.60 -11.36
C LYS A 67 15.17 -19.41 -10.13
N ARG A 68 14.36 -20.40 -9.80
CA ARG A 68 14.54 -21.23 -8.61
C ARG A 68 14.70 -22.69 -8.96
N ASP A 69 15.40 -23.43 -8.10
CA ASP A 69 15.49 -24.90 -8.17
C ASP A 69 14.21 -25.55 -7.58
N THR A 70 14.23 -26.88 -7.49
CA THR A 70 13.13 -27.68 -6.93
C THR A 70 12.89 -27.43 -5.43
N ASP A 71 13.90 -26.97 -4.71
CA ASP A 71 13.85 -26.64 -3.29
C ASP A 71 13.45 -25.18 -3.03
N GLY A 72 13.19 -24.41 -4.11
CA GLY A 72 12.79 -23.02 -4.05
C GLY A 72 13.94 -22.02 -3.88
N LYS A 73 15.20 -22.46 -3.93
CA LYS A 73 16.38 -21.59 -3.84
C LYS A 73 16.67 -20.92 -5.16
N ILE A 74 17.08 -19.66 -5.11
CA ILE A 74 17.47 -18.88 -6.29
C ILE A 74 18.70 -19.50 -6.92
N LEU A 75 18.65 -19.68 -8.25
CA LEU A 75 19.78 -20.13 -9.06
C LEU A 75 20.64 -18.93 -9.48
N TYR A 76 21.96 -19.15 -9.53
CA TYR A 76 22.97 -18.14 -9.90
C TYR A 76 23.74 -18.54 -11.13
N GLU A 77 24.16 -17.56 -11.94
CA GLU A 77 25.04 -17.78 -13.10
C GLU A 77 26.41 -18.30 -12.64
N THR A 78 26.87 -19.34 -13.25
CA THR A 78 28.14 -20.04 -12.87
C THR A 78 29.35 -19.56 -13.63
N ASP A 79 29.16 -18.88 -14.77
CA ASP A 79 30.23 -18.44 -15.66
C ASP A 79 29.90 -17.12 -16.38
N GLY A 80 30.89 -16.61 -17.13
CA GLY A 80 30.75 -15.41 -17.94
C GLY A 80 30.69 -14.10 -17.15
N GLU A 81 30.28 -13.03 -17.82
CA GLU A 81 30.21 -11.68 -17.25
C GLU A 81 29.15 -11.53 -16.13
N ARG A 82 28.23 -12.47 -16.05
CA ARG A 82 27.13 -12.48 -15.07
C ARG A 82 27.37 -13.46 -13.93
N GLN A 83 28.57 -14.06 -13.83
CA GLN A 83 28.89 -15.01 -12.77
C GLN A 83 28.55 -14.47 -11.38
N GLY A 84 27.87 -15.28 -10.58
CA GLY A 84 27.40 -14.91 -9.23
C GLY A 84 26.18 -13.98 -9.18
N LEU A 85 25.60 -13.61 -10.33
CA LEU A 85 24.33 -12.90 -10.38
C LEU A 85 23.17 -13.89 -10.43
N PRO A 86 22.00 -13.55 -9.84
CA PRO A 86 20.83 -14.41 -9.88
C PRO A 86 20.29 -14.57 -11.31
N MET A 87 19.91 -15.80 -11.64
CA MET A 87 19.22 -16.11 -12.88
C MET A 87 17.79 -15.57 -12.87
N ILE A 88 17.30 -15.19 -14.05
CA ILE A 88 15.96 -14.64 -14.24
C ILE A 88 15.06 -15.69 -14.87
N GLU A 89 13.85 -15.84 -14.35
CA GLU A 89 12.78 -16.63 -14.96
C GLU A 89 11.79 -15.73 -15.67
N GLY A 90 11.36 -16.19 -16.82
CA GLY A 90 10.39 -15.51 -17.67
C GLY A 90 11.03 -14.47 -18.58
N ASP A 91 10.39 -14.32 -19.74
CA ASP A 91 10.69 -13.27 -20.69
C ASP A 91 9.61 -12.20 -20.61
N GLY A 92 10.02 -10.98 -20.28
CA GLY A 92 9.08 -9.86 -20.09
C GLY A 92 8.18 -10.07 -18.87
N ASN A 93 6.87 -10.18 -19.11
CA ASN A 93 5.83 -10.26 -18.07
C ASN A 93 5.09 -11.61 -18.12
N THR A 94 5.79 -12.71 -18.03
CA THR A 94 5.22 -14.06 -18.21
C THR A 94 4.96 -14.83 -16.93
N VAL A 95 5.70 -14.52 -15.85
CA VAL A 95 5.57 -15.18 -14.55
C VAL A 95 4.58 -14.43 -13.67
N LYS A 96 3.68 -15.13 -12.98
CA LYS A 96 2.81 -14.50 -11.97
C LYS A 96 3.64 -14.16 -10.74
N VAL A 97 3.73 -12.88 -10.41
CA VAL A 97 4.53 -12.36 -9.28
C VAL A 97 3.66 -11.81 -8.13
N GLY A 98 2.36 -11.71 -8.31
CA GLY A 98 1.48 -11.25 -7.24
C GLY A 98 0.03 -11.06 -7.66
N ASN A 99 -0.73 -10.45 -6.78
CA ASN A 99 -2.10 -9.98 -7.02
C ASN A 99 -2.31 -8.62 -6.34
N ALA A 100 -2.96 -7.72 -7.02
CA ALA A 100 -3.22 -6.36 -6.55
C ALA A 100 -4.29 -6.27 -5.45
N ASN A 101 -5.22 -7.23 -5.44
CA ASN A 101 -6.37 -7.17 -4.54
C ASN A 101 -5.97 -7.56 -3.12
N PRO A 102 -6.43 -6.84 -2.10
CA PRO A 102 -6.30 -7.26 -0.72
C PRO A 102 -7.20 -8.47 -0.45
N ASP A 103 -6.83 -9.28 0.54
CA ASP A 103 -7.69 -10.34 1.06
C ASP A 103 -8.91 -9.74 1.75
N PHE A 104 -8.73 -8.62 2.46
CA PHE A 104 -9.82 -7.83 3.02
C PHE A 104 -9.40 -6.38 3.30
N THR A 105 -10.41 -5.53 3.47
CA THR A 105 -10.25 -4.16 3.98
C THR A 105 -11.06 -3.99 5.26
N LEU A 106 -10.56 -3.18 6.18
CA LEU A 106 -11.15 -2.90 7.47
C LEU A 106 -11.23 -1.39 7.71
N GLY A 107 -12.40 -0.93 8.16
CA GLY A 107 -12.58 0.41 8.72
C GLY A 107 -13.16 0.29 10.12
N TRP A 108 -12.50 0.88 11.12
CA TRP A 108 -12.96 0.86 12.51
C TRP A 108 -13.11 2.28 13.03
N THR A 109 -14.37 2.66 13.27
CA THR A 109 -14.73 3.98 13.81
C THR A 109 -15.02 3.87 15.30
N ASN A 110 -14.58 4.85 16.07
CA ASN A 110 -14.93 5.01 17.47
C ASN A 110 -15.25 6.47 17.76
N THR A 111 -16.37 6.70 18.43
CA THR A 111 -16.77 8.02 18.89
C THR A 111 -17.07 7.97 20.38
N PHE A 112 -16.34 8.76 21.13
CA PHE A 112 -16.52 8.94 22.56
C PHE A 112 -17.09 10.33 22.82
N SER A 113 -18.20 10.40 23.51
CA SER A 113 -18.86 11.67 23.88
C SER A 113 -18.91 11.81 25.39
N TRP A 114 -18.43 12.93 25.91
CA TRP A 114 -18.43 13.20 27.34
C TRP A 114 -18.63 14.69 27.63
N LYS A 115 -19.78 15.06 28.21
CA LYS A 115 -20.09 16.43 28.67
C LYS A 115 -19.74 17.52 27.64
N GLY A 116 -20.13 17.34 26.38
CA GLY A 116 -19.87 18.29 25.29
C GLY A 116 -18.53 18.06 24.57
N LEU A 117 -17.63 17.25 25.11
CA LEU A 117 -16.43 16.78 24.40
C LEU A 117 -16.78 15.57 23.55
N VAL A 118 -16.33 15.57 22.29
CA VAL A 118 -16.49 14.44 21.35
C VAL A 118 -15.13 14.12 20.74
N LEU A 119 -14.68 12.90 20.98
CA LEU A 119 -13.48 12.35 20.33
C LEU A 119 -13.89 11.28 19.33
N SER A 120 -13.55 11.47 18.07
CA SER A 120 -13.77 10.50 17.00
C SER A 120 -12.43 10.01 16.45
N LEU A 121 -12.32 8.69 16.25
CA LEU A 121 -11.15 8.02 15.71
C LEU A 121 -11.60 7.13 14.55
N LEU A 122 -10.87 7.17 13.44
CA LEU A 122 -11.01 6.24 12.33
C LEU A 122 -9.66 5.54 12.09
N VAL A 123 -9.66 4.25 12.31
CA VAL A 123 -8.57 3.37 11.87
C VAL A 123 -9.04 2.66 10.61
N ASP A 124 -8.27 2.74 9.56
CA ASP A 124 -8.53 1.97 8.35
C ASP A 124 -7.29 1.17 7.95
N GLY A 125 -7.51 0.17 7.10
CA GLY A 125 -6.43 -0.62 6.58
C GLY A 125 -6.88 -1.66 5.59
N ARG A 126 -5.87 -2.26 4.99
CA ARG A 126 -5.99 -3.41 4.09
C ARG A 126 -5.02 -4.49 4.52
N TYR A 127 -5.41 -5.72 4.34
CA TYR A 127 -4.56 -6.89 4.57
C TYR A 127 -4.37 -7.64 3.26
N GLY A 128 -3.13 -8.00 2.94
CA GLY A 128 -2.78 -8.67 1.70
C GLY A 128 -2.75 -7.72 0.48
N GLY A 129 -2.60 -8.33 -0.69
CA GLY A 129 -2.32 -7.65 -1.93
C GLY A 129 -0.82 -7.33 -2.09
N LYS A 130 -0.42 -7.06 -3.33
CA LYS A 130 0.96 -6.68 -3.66
C LYS A 130 0.99 -5.34 -4.38
N VAL A 131 2.08 -4.60 -4.20
CA VAL A 131 2.35 -3.33 -4.88
C VAL A 131 3.79 -3.30 -5.36
N LEU A 132 3.98 -2.97 -6.64
CA LEU A 132 5.29 -2.73 -7.23
C LEU A 132 5.74 -1.30 -6.95
N SER A 133 6.97 -1.09 -6.46
CA SER A 133 7.62 0.21 -6.47
C SER A 133 8.52 0.38 -7.69
N GLN A 134 7.99 0.98 -8.73
CA GLN A 134 8.79 1.35 -9.90
C GLN A 134 9.76 2.49 -9.56
N THR A 135 9.36 3.39 -8.69
CA THR A 135 10.22 4.48 -8.21
C THR A 135 11.51 3.93 -7.60
N GLN A 136 11.41 2.93 -6.72
CA GLN A 136 12.61 2.33 -6.12
C GLN A 136 13.42 1.56 -7.15
N ALA A 137 12.78 0.82 -8.05
CA ALA A 137 13.47 0.09 -9.11
C ALA A 137 14.31 1.01 -10.01
N ASP A 138 13.73 2.17 -10.40
CA ASP A 138 14.43 3.16 -11.20
C ASP A 138 15.57 3.82 -10.42
N MET A 139 15.34 4.23 -9.18
CA MET A 139 16.38 4.85 -8.34
C MET A 139 17.54 3.90 -8.02
N ASP A 140 17.24 2.62 -7.76
CA ASP A 140 18.25 1.61 -7.47
C ASP A 140 19.10 1.31 -8.71
N MET A 141 18.50 1.30 -9.91
CA MET A 141 19.23 1.16 -11.17
C MET A 141 20.32 2.24 -11.35
N TYR A 142 20.03 3.47 -10.91
CA TYR A 142 20.97 4.59 -10.93
C TYR A 142 21.86 4.67 -9.68
N GLY A 143 21.63 3.81 -8.69
CA GLY A 143 22.44 3.71 -7.49
C GLY A 143 22.29 4.92 -6.54
N VAL A 144 21.16 5.61 -6.55
CA VAL A 144 20.92 6.85 -5.79
C VAL A 144 20.19 6.64 -4.47
N THR A 145 19.74 5.41 -4.18
CA THR A 145 19.09 5.10 -2.91
C THR A 145 20.10 4.82 -1.80
N LYS A 146 19.68 4.97 -0.54
CA LYS A 146 20.48 4.57 0.61
C LYS A 146 20.85 3.09 0.56
N VAL A 147 19.92 2.23 0.14
CA VAL A 147 20.11 0.77 0.03
C VAL A 147 21.27 0.45 -0.90
N THR A 148 21.32 1.09 -2.07
CA THR A 148 22.43 0.90 -3.03
C THR A 148 23.74 1.52 -2.54
N GLY A 149 23.68 2.64 -1.80
CA GLY A 149 24.84 3.24 -1.13
C GLY A 149 25.45 2.28 -0.11
N ASP A 150 24.64 1.83 0.84
CA ASP A 150 25.05 0.88 1.87
C ASP A 150 25.60 -0.43 1.28
N ALA A 151 25.00 -0.90 0.16
CA ALA A 151 25.48 -2.11 -0.53
C ALA A 151 26.86 -1.90 -1.18
N ARG A 152 27.13 -0.73 -1.78
CA ARG A 152 28.46 -0.38 -2.31
C ARG A 152 29.50 -0.28 -1.21
N ASP A 153 29.18 0.39 -0.09
CA ASP A 153 30.10 0.55 1.02
C ASP A 153 30.44 -0.79 1.68
N ARG A 154 29.45 -1.67 1.80
CA ARG A 154 29.60 -3.02 2.33
C ARG A 154 30.29 -3.97 1.35
N GLY A 155 30.22 -3.68 0.03
CA GLY A 155 30.79 -4.49 -1.05
C GLY A 155 29.96 -5.70 -1.47
N TYR A 156 28.71 -5.80 -1.01
CA TYR A 156 27.81 -6.90 -1.41
C TYR A 156 26.32 -6.58 -1.16
N VAL A 157 25.46 -7.35 -1.83
CA VAL A 157 24.02 -7.44 -1.56
C VAL A 157 23.70 -8.78 -0.94
N MET A 158 22.82 -8.84 0.04
CA MET A 158 22.24 -10.10 0.53
C MET A 158 20.90 -10.35 -0.17
N LEU A 159 20.75 -11.52 -0.78
CA LEU A 159 19.51 -11.98 -1.40
C LEU A 159 19.19 -13.38 -0.89
N GLU A 160 18.14 -13.54 -0.13
CA GLU A 160 17.68 -14.79 0.48
C GLU A 160 18.82 -15.60 1.17
N GLY A 161 19.74 -14.90 1.84
CA GLY A 161 20.86 -15.52 2.57
C GLY A 161 22.15 -15.65 1.75
N GLU A 162 22.10 -15.47 0.44
CA GLU A 162 23.27 -15.52 -0.44
C GLU A 162 23.91 -14.13 -0.62
N LYS A 163 25.23 -14.12 -0.76
CA LYS A 163 26.06 -12.92 -0.85
C LYS A 163 26.46 -12.64 -2.30
N ILE A 164 25.90 -11.57 -2.87
CA ILE A 164 26.19 -11.12 -4.24
C ILE A 164 27.21 -10.00 -4.19
N THR A 165 28.43 -10.24 -4.63
CA THR A 165 29.53 -9.26 -4.62
C THR A 165 29.52 -8.30 -5.79
N ASN A 166 28.88 -8.66 -6.91
CA ASN A 166 28.72 -7.78 -8.05
C ASN A 166 27.50 -6.84 -7.83
N VAL A 167 27.63 -5.89 -6.90
CA VAL A 167 26.58 -4.93 -6.52
C VAL A 167 26.05 -4.14 -7.72
N LYS A 168 26.96 -3.65 -8.58
CA LYS A 168 26.56 -2.87 -9.76
C LYS A 168 25.79 -3.74 -10.76
N GLY A 169 26.27 -4.95 -11.02
CA GLY A 169 25.59 -5.90 -11.91
C GLY A 169 24.20 -6.25 -11.40
N PHE A 170 24.07 -6.49 -10.11
CA PHE A 170 22.79 -6.80 -9.48
C PHE A 170 21.76 -5.68 -9.70
N TYR A 171 22.03 -4.44 -9.28
CA TYR A 171 21.08 -3.36 -9.40
C TYR A 171 20.86 -2.87 -10.84
N LYS A 172 21.90 -2.83 -11.66
CA LYS A 172 21.80 -2.27 -13.01
C LYS A 172 21.29 -3.27 -14.05
N SER A 173 21.65 -4.55 -13.92
CA SER A 173 21.43 -5.54 -14.99
C SER A 173 20.40 -6.62 -14.62
N ILE A 174 20.10 -6.80 -13.32
CA ILE A 174 19.18 -7.85 -12.87
C ILE A 174 17.87 -7.24 -12.39
N VAL A 175 17.89 -6.44 -11.31
CA VAL A 175 16.64 -6.05 -10.63
C VAL A 175 16.13 -4.67 -11.03
N GLY A 176 17.00 -3.71 -11.33
CA GLY A 176 16.64 -2.31 -11.46
C GLY A 176 15.95 -1.91 -12.76
N GLY A 177 15.27 -0.77 -12.72
CA GLY A 177 14.61 -0.17 -13.86
C GLY A 177 13.31 -0.86 -14.28
N ARG A 178 12.81 -0.49 -15.45
CA ARG A 178 11.51 -0.96 -15.97
C ARG A 178 11.55 -2.33 -16.66
N ALA A 179 12.73 -2.89 -16.82
CA ALA A 179 12.94 -4.20 -17.43
C ALA A 179 13.54 -5.23 -16.46
N GLY A 180 13.78 -4.85 -15.23
CA GLY A 180 14.37 -5.69 -14.20
C GLY A 180 13.42 -6.74 -13.63
N VAL A 181 13.89 -7.47 -12.62
CA VAL A 181 13.11 -8.51 -11.93
C VAL A 181 12.02 -7.85 -11.09
N THR A 182 10.78 -7.98 -11.55
CA THR A 182 9.59 -7.41 -10.91
C THR A 182 9.41 -7.93 -9.49
N GLU A 183 9.64 -9.22 -9.27
CA GLU A 183 9.51 -9.88 -7.96
C GLU A 183 10.28 -9.14 -6.86
N TYR A 184 11.46 -8.60 -7.16
CA TYR A 184 12.32 -7.96 -6.17
C TYR A 184 11.73 -6.65 -5.59
N TYR A 185 10.93 -5.93 -6.37
CA TYR A 185 10.29 -4.68 -5.96
C TYR A 185 8.80 -4.82 -5.69
N MET A 186 8.31 -6.08 -5.63
CA MET A 186 6.93 -6.38 -5.21
C MET A 186 6.85 -6.44 -3.69
N TYR A 187 6.21 -5.47 -3.09
CA TYR A 187 6.00 -5.39 -1.65
C TYR A 187 4.61 -5.88 -1.27
N ASP A 188 4.47 -6.37 -0.05
CA ASP A 188 3.16 -6.59 0.56
C ASP A 188 2.49 -5.26 0.84
N ALA A 189 1.24 -5.13 0.41
CA ALA A 189 0.50 -3.88 0.54
C ALA A 189 -0.27 -3.77 1.86
N THR A 190 -0.09 -4.74 2.77
CA THR A 190 -0.71 -4.73 4.09
C THR A 190 -0.34 -3.47 4.86
N ASN A 191 -1.36 -2.74 5.29
CA ASN A 191 -1.18 -1.57 6.13
C ASN A 191 -2.42 -1.28 6.96
N PHE A 192 -2.20 -0.69 8.14
CA PHE A 192 -3.24 -0.13 9.01
C PHE A 192 -2.78 1.24 9.49
N ARG A 193 -3.67 2.22 9.45
CA ARG A 193 -3.33 3.60 9.83
C ARG A 193 -4.42 4.28 10.64
N LEU A 194 -4.01 5.24 11.47
CA LEU A 194 -4.95 6.20 12.03
C LEU A 194 -5.28 7.24 10.95
N ARG A 195 -6.43 7.01 10.30
CA ARG A 195 -6.89 7.81 9.16
C ARG A 195 -7.41 9.17 9.56
N GLU A 196 -8.20 9.21 10.64
CA GLU A 196 -8.76 10.45 11.15
C GLU A 196 -8.81 10.45 12.68
N LEU A 197 -8.49 11.58 13.25
CA LEU A 197 -8.74 11.94 14.63
C LEU A 197 -9.46 13.28 14.62
N ALA A 198 -10.64 13.33 15.24
CA ALA A 198 -11.39 14.58 15.43
C ALA A 198 -11.73 14.76 16.91
N LEU A 199 -11.42 15.93 17.44
CA LEU A 199 -11.73 16.34 18.80
C LEU A 199 -12.57 17.60 18.76
N GLY A 200 -13.84 17.49 19.16
CA GLY A 200 -14.78 18.58 19.20
C GLY A 200 -15.19 18.92 20.63
N TYR A 201 -15.44 20.19 20.91
CA TYR A 201 -16.01 20.63 22.16
C TYR A 201 -17.14 21.64 21.91
N THR A 202 -18.31 21.29 22.42
CA THR A 202 -19.47 22.19 22.41
C THR A 202 -19.59 22.84 23.78
N PHE A 203 -19.53 24.16 23.79
CA PHE A 203 -19.59 24.94 25.05
C PHE A 203 -20.98 24.83 25.71
N PRO A 204 -21.04 24.77 27.04
CA PRO A 204 -22.31 24.67 27.77
C PRO A 204 -23.21 25.87 27.51
N LYS A 205 -24.50 25.63 27.28
CA LYS A 205 -25.50 26.69 27.03
C LYS A 205 -25.48 27.81 28.07
N ARG A 206 -25.28 27.48 29.36
CA ARG A 206 -25.17 28.46 30.44
C ARG A 206 -24.10 29.53 30.21
N TRP A 207 -23.03 29.21 29.49
CA TRP A 207 -21.99 30.19 29.15
C TRP A 207 -22.43 31.09 28.00
N MET A 208 -23.20 30.55 27.07
CA MET A 208 -23.73 31.30 25.95
C MET A 208 -24.83 32.27 26.40
N GLU A 209 -25.72 31.86 27.28
CA GLU A 209 -26.78 32.72 27.89
C GLU A 209 -26.19 33.92 28.62
N ALA A 210 -25.03 33.78 29.27
CA ALA A 210 -24.35 34.89 29.93
C ALA A 210 -23.83 35.94 28.92
N THR A 211 -23.56 35.59 27.67
CA THR A 211 -23.12 36.55 26.65
C THR A 211 -24.26 37.31 26.00
N LYS A 212 -25.51 36.81 26.06
CA LYS A 212 -26.71 37.32 25.39
C LYS A 212 -26.60 37.48 23.87
N PHE A 213 -25.49 37.06 23.28
CA PHE A 213 -25.16 37.22 21.86
C PHE A 213 -25.00 35.89 21.17
N PHE A 214 -24.31 34.92 21.78
CA PHE A 214 -24.08 33.62 21.21
C PHE A 214 -25.14 32.61 21.64
N ARG A 215 -25.67 31.83 20.70
CA ARG A 215 -26.59 30.72 20.97
C ARG A 215 -25.88 29.39 21.11
N ASP A 216 -24.84 29.18 20.29
CA ASP A 216 -24.01 27.97 20.32
C ASP A 216 -22.59 28.29 19.84
N VAL A 217 -21.62 27.71 20.51
CA VAL A 217 -20.22 27.78 20.12
C VAL A 217 -19.60 26.38 20.18
N GLN A 218 -18.99 25.96 19.09
CA GLN A 218 -18.30 24.70 18.97
C GLN A 218 -16.92 24.92 18.41
N LEU A 219 -15.90 24.37 19.08
CA LEU A 219 -14.52 24.30 18.60
C LEU A 219 -14.20 22.83 18.23
N ALA A 220 -13.61 22.62 17.07
CA ALA A 220 -13.15 21.28 16.68
C ALA A 220 -11.73 21.33 16.11
N PHE A 221 -10.96 20.32 16.44
CA PHE A 221 -9.67 19.99 15.85
C PHE A 221 -9.83 18.72 15.05
N THR A 222 -9.34 18.69 13.81
CA THR A 222 -9.34 17.50 12.96
C THR A 222 -7.94 17.26 12.42
N ALA A 223 -7.49 16.03 12.51
CA ALA A 223 -6.22 15.60 11.93
C ALA A 223 -6.43 14.34 11.09
N ARG A 224 -5.78 14.27 9.93
CA ARG A 224 -5.92 13.15 8.99
C ARG A 224 -4.56 12.58 8.59
N ASN A 225 -4.54 11.29 8.27
CA ASN A 225 -3.36 10.52 7.83
C ASN A 225 -2.19 10.66 8.83
N LEU A 226 -2.47 10.53 10.13
CA LEU A 226 -1.51 10.84 11.18
C LEU A 226 -0.28 9.93 11.14
N PHE A 227 -0.49 8.63 11.13
CA PHE A 227 0.59 7.65 11.06
C PHE A 227 0.06 6.25 10.70
N PHE A 228 0.96 5.42 10.19
CA PHE A 228 0.73 4.00 10.06
C PHE A 228 0.93 3.32 11.41
N ILE A 229 -0.07 2.56 11.84
CA ILE A 229 0.03 1.65 12.99
C ILE A 229 0.91 0.46 12.58
N TYR A 230 0.71 0.00 11.34
CA TYR A 230 1.47 -1.07 10.71
C TYR A 230 1.56 -0.87 9.20
N LYS A 231 2.69 -1.20 8.59
CA LYS A 231 2.87 -1.33 7.14
C LYS A 231 4.07 -2.22 6.81
N GLU A 232 3.97 -3.02 5.76
CA GLU A 232 5.07 -3.84 5.24
C GLU A 232 5.93 -3.07 4.23
N ALA A 233 5.33 -2.39 3.28
CA ALA A 233 6.06 -1.63 2.28
C ALA A 233 6.86 -0.48 2.90
N PRO A 234 8.08 -0.17 2.42
CA PRO A 234 8.89 0.94 2.94
C PRO A 234 8.31 2.32 2.58
N PHE A 235 7.37 2.38 1.66
CA PHE A 235 6.63 3.58 1.22
C PHE A 235 5.15 3.49 1.62
N ASP A 236 4.33 4.46 1.22
CA ASP A 236 2.87 4.41 1.39
C ASP A 236 2.25 3.47 0.34
N PRO A 237 1.75 2.29 0.72
CA PRO A 237 1.25 1.29 -0.24
C PRO A 237 -0.09 1.67 -0.91
N ASP A 238 -0.72 2.77 -0.51
CA ASP A 238 -1.90 3.33 -1.19
C ASP A 238 -1.52 4.29 -2.33
N LEU A 239 -0.22 4.57 -2.50
CA LEU A 239 0.27 5.30 -3.68
C LEU A 239 0.24 4.38 -4.88
N ILE A 240 -0.75 4.58 -5.73
CA ILE A 240 -0.90 3.85 -6.99
C ILE A 240 -0.97 4.83 -8.15
N LEU A 241 -0.50 4.40 -9.32
CA LEU A 241 -0.42 5.24 -10.51
C LEU A 241 -1.80 5.76 -10.94
N SER A 242 -2.83 4.95 -10.78
CA SER A 242 -4.20 5.29 -11.13
C SER A 242 -5.18 4.46 -10.31
N THR A 243 -6.37 4.98 -10.09
CA THR A 243 -7.51 4.23 -9.51
C THR A 243 -8.18 3.31 -10.52
N GLY A 244 -7.79 3.38 -11.80
CA GLY A 244 -8.26 2.45 -12.85
C GLY A 244 -7.72 1.04 -12.64
N ASN A 245 -8.50 0.06 -13.08
CA ASN A 245 -8.16 -1.35 -12.92
C ASN A 245 -6.91 -1.79 -13.67
N ASP A 246 -6.50 -1.02 -14.67
CA ASP A 246 -5.36 -1.27 -15.56
C ASP A 246 -3.99 -0.85 -14.96
N ASN A 247 -4.02 -0.01 -13.92
CA ASN A 247 -2.82 0.54 -13.29
C ASN A 247 -2.79 0.33 -11.77
N GLN A 248 -3.54 -0.64 -11.28
CA GLN A 248 -3.53 -1.00 -9.87
C GLN A 248 -2.18 -1.57 -9.45
N ALA A 249 -1.86 -1.43 -8.18
CA ALA A 249 -0.70 -2.04 -7.56
C ALA A 249 0.66 -1.68 -8.21
N ILE A 250 0.75 -0.52 -8.80
CA ILE A 250 2.04 0.04 -9.24
C ILE A 250 2.19 1.47 -8.74
N GLU A 251 3.26 1.71 -7.98
CA GLU A 251 3.68 3.03 -7.53
C GLU A 251 4.74 3.58 -8.48
N VAL A 252 4.57 4.82 -8.96
CA VAL A 252 5.47 5.49 -9.88
C VAL A 252 5.57 6.96 -9.52
N TYR A 253 6.64 7.34 -8.83
CA TYR A 253 6.94 8.74 -8.43
C TYR A 253 5.75 9.46 -7.77
N GLY A 254 4.90 8.69 -7.06
CA GLY A 254 3.75 9.22 -6.36
C GLY A 254 4.15 10.11 -5.19
N MET A 255 3.41 11.21 -4.97
CA MET A 255 3.59 12.03 -3.77
C MET A 255 3.07 11.30 -2.54
N PRO A 256 3.87 11.16 -1.47
CA PRO A 256 3.41 10.57 -0.22
C PRO A 256 2.15 11.25 0.32
N THR A 257 1.29 10.46 0.95
CA THR A 257 0.08 10.99 1.60
C THR A 257 0.47 12.04 2.64
N THR A 258 -0.12 13.23 2.54
CA THR A 258 0.15 14.32 3.47
C THR A 258 -0.64 14.15 4.76
N ARG A 259 -0.03 14.52 5.89
CA ARG A 259 -0.75 14.77 7.14
C ARG A 259 -1.42 16.12 7.05
N SER A 260 -2.70 16.17 7.40
CA SER A 260 -3.42 17.44 7.49
C SER A 260 -3.95 17.64 8.90
N MET A 261 -3.86 18.87 9.38
CA MET A 261 -4.40 19.28 10.69
C MET A 261 -5.13 20.60 10.50
N GLY A 262 -6.28 20.72 11.14
CA GLY A 262 -7.10 21.92 11.04
C GLY A 262 -7.93 22.17 12.29
N PHE A 263 -8.30 23.43 12.47
CA PHE A 263 -9.24 23.86 13.48
C PHE A 263 -10.48 24.45 12.80
N SER A 264 -11.64 24.19 13.37
CA SER A 264 -12.88 24.83 12.97
C SER A 264 -13.57 25.44 14.17
N LEU A 265 -14.07 26.65 14.02
CA LEU A 265 -14.90 27.33 14.99
C LEU A 265 -16.26 27.58 14.35
N ARG A 266 -17.31 27.02 14.97
CA ARG A 266 -18.68 27.25 14.59
C ARG A 266 -19.32 28.12 15.66
N VAL A 267 -19.91 29.23 15.23
CA VAL A 267 -20.60 30.17 16.12
C VAL A 267 -22.00 30.41 15.56
N MET A 268 -23.01 30.31 16.43
CA MET A 268 -24.39 30.66 16.12
C MET A 268 -24.81 31.84 17.01
N PHE A 269 -25.44 32.83 16.37
CA PHE A 269 -25.91 34.09 17.00
C PHE A 269 -27.41 34.06 17.25
#